data_0e036c862819bab7fb52a8782a7d2880
#
_entry.id   0e036c862819bab7fb52a8782a7d2880
#
_cell.length_a   1.000
_cell.length_b   1.000
_cell.length_c   1.000
_cell.angle_alpha   90.00
_cell.angle_beta   90.00
_cell.angle_gamma   90.00
#
_symmetry.space_group_name_H-M   'P 1'
#
loop_
_entity.id
_entity.type
_entity.pdbx_description
1 polymer ?
#
loop_
_entity_poly.entity_id
_entity_poly.type
_entity_poly.pdbx_seq_one_letter_code
_entity_poly.pdbx_strand_id
1 'polypeptide(L)'
;MGAIVRSLLLAAAFALGVAGAQAADARHRIVIQVDRNDAGVMNLALNNARNVLDYYRARNQDIDIEIVAYGPGLHMLRDDTSPVKDRIKHLADIAFPSNLVFSACDNTRQAMEKQEGHAIAIIAQAHLVPAGVVRIMELEEQGYSYVKP
;
A
#
# COMPACT_ATOMS: atom_id res chain seq x y z
N MET A 1 -21.55 21.11 78.79
CA MET A 1 -22.30 20.55 77.66
C MET A 1 -21.62 20.99 76.37
N GLY A 2 -20.74 20.19 75.84
CA GLY A 2 -19.92 20.52 74.69
C GLY A 2 -20.27 19.63 73.49
N ALA A 3 -20.69 20.25 72.42
CA ALA A 3 -20.94 19.58 71.17
C ALA A 3 -19.62 19.57 70.34
N ILE A 4 -19.08 18.38 70.09
CA ILE A 4 -17.89 18.18 69.26
C ILE A 4 -18.37 18.11 67.81
N VAL A 5 -18.06 19.15 67.01
CA VAL A 5 -18.26 19.10 65.58
C VAL A 5 -17.06 18.39 64.95
N ARG A 6 -17.29 17.18 64.43
CA ARG A 6 -16.32 16.44 63.65
C ARG A 6 -16.42 16.90 62.16
N SER A 7 -15.44 17.67 61.73
CA SER A 7 -15.25 18.01 60.29
C SER A 7 -14.69 16.79 59.56
N LEU A 8 -15.47 16.18 58.67
CA LEU A 8 -15.00 15.19 57.72
C LEU A 8 -14.39 15.94 56.52
N LEU A 9 -13.08 15.88 56.40
CA LEU A 9 -12.36 16.24 55.19
C LEU A 9 -12.48 15.12 54.15
N LEU A 10 -13.33 15.32 53.14
CA LEU A 10 -13.35 14.48 51.95
C LEU A 10 -12.14 14.86 51.07
N ALA A 11 -11.11 14.03 51.07
CA ALA A 11 -10.03 14.12 50.07
C ALA A 11 -10.50 13.46 48.79
N ALA A 12 -10.92 14.25 47.82
CA ALA A 12 -11.20 13.78 46.45
C ALA A 12 -9.84 13.55 45.73
N ALA A 13 -9.41 12.30 45.67
CA ALA A 13 -8.29 11.91 44.85
C ALA A 13 -8.69 11.98 43.37
N PHE A 14 -8.27 13.03 42.68
CA PHE A 14 -8.41 13.18 41.24
C PHE A 14 -7.36 12.29 40.56
N ALA A 15 -7.71 11.05 40.23
CA ALA A 15 -6.87 10.17 39.43
C ALA A 15 -6.90 10.70 37.99
N LEU A 16 -5.87 11.50 37.65
CA LEU A 16 -5.56 11.80 36.24
C LEU A 16 -5.14 10.47 35.58
N GLY A 17 -6.10 9.82 34.92
CA GLY A 17 -5.81 8.76 33.97
C GLY A 17 -5.03 9.37 32.79
N VAL A 18 -3.71 9.22 32.80
CA VAL A 18 -2.90 9.41 31.60
C VAL A 18 -3.30 8.29 30.66
N ALA A 19 -4.28 8.57 29.79
CA ALA A 19 -4.51 7.79 28.61
C ALA A 19 -3.26 7.95 27.75
N GLY A 20 -2.30 7.04 27.90
CA GLY A 20 -1.19 6.89 26.96
C GLY A 20 -1.85 6.59 25.62
N ALA A 21 -1.93 7.62 24.76
CA ALA A 21 -2.13 7.38 23.35
C ALA A 21 -0.94 6.52 22.92
N GLN A 22 -1.14 5.20 22.86
CA GLN A 22 -0.30 4.34 22.07
C GLN A 22 -0.37 4.94 20.68
N ALA A 23 0.70 5.62 20.27
CA ALA A 23 0.94 5.87 18.87
C ALA A 23 0.91 4.48 18.23
N ALA A 24 -0.22 4.12 17.62
CA ALA A 24 -0.26 2.98 16.73
C ALA A 24 0.93 3.18 15.81
N ASP A 25 1.82 2.20 15.77
CA ASP A 25 3.00 2.22 14.92
C ASP A 25 2.50 2.54 13.51
N ALA A 26 2.65 3.80 13.11
CA ALA A 26 1.98 4.32 11.92
C ALA A 26 2.71 3.69 10.74
N ARG A 27 2.21 2.52 10.31
CA ARG A 27 2.79 1.77 9.20
C ARG A 27 2.83 2.67 7.98
N HIS A 28 4.00 2.86 7.43
CA HIS A 28 4.19 3.66 6.24
C HIS A 28 3.50 2.98 5.05
N ARG A 29 2.87 3.77 4.18
CA ARG A 29 2.08 3.25 3.06
C ARG A 29 2.30 4.08 1.82
N ILE A 30 2.49 3.42 0.69
CA ILE A 30 2.66 4.07 -0.60
C ILE A 30 1.92 3.31 -1.70
N VAL A 31 1.20 4.04 -2.55
CA VAL A 31 0.66 3.54 -3.81
C VAL A 31 1.41 4.16 -4.98
N ILE A 32 1.87 3.32 -5.90
CA ILE A 32 2.61 3.71 -7.11
C ILE A 32 1.75 3.39 -8.33
N GLN A 33 1.41 4.42 -9.12
CA GLN A 33 0.62 4.27 -10.33
C GLN A 33 1.51 3.92 -11.53
N VAL A 34 1.06 2.97 -12.37
CA VAL A 34 1.64 2.71 -13.69
C VAL A 34 0.54 2.73 -14.74
N ASP A 35 0.54 3.75 -15.61
CA ASP A 35 -0.49 3.95 -16.63
C ASP A 35 0.06 3.97 -18.09
N ARG A 36 1.35 3.67 -18.26
CA ARG A 36 2.00 3.69 -19.59
C ARG A 36 2.61 2.33 -19.92
N ASN A 37 2.51 1.96 -21.19
CA ASN A 37 3.28 0.84 -21.76
C ASN A 37 4.69 1.32 -22.13
N ASP A 38 5.49 1.59 -21.12
CA ASP A 38 6.86 2.09 -21.23
C ASP A 38 7.75 1.35 -20.22
N ALA A 39 8.73 0.61 -20.71
CA ALA A 39 9.64 -0.16 -19.89
C ALA A 39 10.46 0.73 -18.92
N GLY A 40 10.78 1.96 -19.31
CA GLY A 40 11.46 2.93 -18.44
C GLY A 40 10.61 3.33 -17.25
N VAL A 41 9.33 3.65 -17.48
CA VAL A 41 8.35 3.97 -16.42
C VAL A 41 8.13 2.77 -15.52
N MET A 42 7.95 1.56 -16.06
CA MET A 42 7.80 0.33 -15.28
C MET A 42 9.03 0.05 -14.40
N ASN A 43 10.22 0.22 -14.96
CA ASN A 43 11.47 0.08 -14.23
C ASN A 43 11.61 1.15 -13.14
N LEU A 44 11.19 2.40 -13.39
CA LEU A 44 11.23 3.47 -12.41
C LEU A 44 10.26 3.19 -11.25
N ALA A 45 9.06 2.67 -11.53
CA ALA A 45 8.12 2.23 -10.49
C ALA A 45 8.73 1.17 -9.56
N LEU A 46 9.39 0.15 -10.13
CA LEU A 46 10.08 -0.89 -9.35
C LEU A 46 11.29 -0.35 -8.59
N ASN A 47 12.04 0.62 -9.15
CA ASN A 47 13.12 1.29 -8.45
C ASN A 47 12.60 2.09 -7.25
N ASN A 48 11.50 2.83 -7.42
CA ASN A 48 10.87 3.58 -6.34
C ASN A 48 10.40 2.65 -5.21
N ALA A 49 9.72 1.55 -5.55
CA ALA A 49 9.31 0.55 -4.57
C ALA A 49 10.52 -0.03 -3.83
N ARG A 50 11.59 -0.38 -4.54
CA ARG A 50 12.83 -0.90 -3.94
C ARG A 50 13.49 0.12 -3.01
N ASN A 51 13.63 1.37 -3.45
CA ASN A 51 14.25 2.43 -2.65
C ASN A 51 13.50 2.67 -1.34
N VAL A 52 12.16 2.71 -1.40
CA VAL A 52 11.31 2.88 -0.23
C VAL A 52 11.44 1.68 0.71
N LEU A 53 11.41 0.46 0.17
CA LEU A 53 11.60 -0.77 0.93
C LEU A 53 12.94 -0.78 1.67
N ASP A 54 14.03 -0.45 0.98
CA ASP A 54 15.38 -0.43 1.56
C ASP A 54 15.53 0.68 2.61
N TYR A 55 14.92 1.86 2.38
CA TYR A 55 14.95 2.98 3.31
C TYR A 55 14.30 2.65 4.66
N TYR A 56 13.11 2.05 4.66
CA TYR A 56 12.40 1.69 5.89
C TYR A 56 13.02 0.47 6.57
N ARG A 57 13.46 -0.52 5.80
CA ARG A 57 14.17 -1.69 6.32
C ARG A 57 15.44 -1.31 7.09
N ALA A 58 16.22 -0.35 6.60
CA ALA A 58 17.42 0.16 7.29
C ALA A 58 17.09 0.81 8.64
N ARG A 59 15.81 1.10 8.91
CA ARG A 59 15.30 1.68 10.16
C ARG A 59 14.53 0.68 11.02
N ASN A 60 14.54 -0.60 10.65
CA ASN A 60 13.72 -1.66 11.25
C ASN A 60 12.22 -1.31 11.26
N GLN A 61 11.75 -0.68 10.18
CA GLN A 61 10.35 -0.31 9.98
C GLN A 61 9.80 -1.04 8.76
N ASP A 62 8.56 -1.49 8.85
CA ASP A 62 7.84 -2.09 7.74
C ASP A 62 7.07 -1.03 6.95
N ILE A 63 6.82 -1.33 5.68
CA ILE A 63 6.03 -0.49 4.78
C ILE A 63 5.07 -1.33 3.97
N ASP A 64 3.87 -0.79 3.70
CA ASP A 64 2.93 -1.31 2.73
C ASP A 64 3.13 -0.58 1.40
N ILE A 65 3.43 -1.34 0.35
CA ILE A 65 3.62 -0.82 -1.00
C ILE A 65 2.60 -1.49 -1.92
N GLU A 66 1.83 -0.71 -2.66
CA GLU A 66 0.97 -1.25 -3.72
C GLU A 66 1.29 -0.56 -5.05
N ILE A 67 1.56 -1.36 -6.09
CA ILE A 67 1.75 -0.89 -7.46
C ILE A 67 0.47 -1.21 -8.23
N VAL A 68 -0.22 -0.16 -8.70
CA VAL A 68 -1.48 -0.28 -9.43
C VAL A 68 -1.25 0.01 -10.89
N ALA A 69 -1.49 -0.99 -11.76
CA ALA A 69 -1.33 -0.88 -13.20
C ALA A 69 -2.69 -0.91 -13.92
N TYR A 70 -2.94 0.09 -14.77
CA TYR A 70 -4.17 0.21 -15.57
C TYR A 70 -3.90 0.91 -16.90
N GLY A 71 -4.90 0.94 -17.80
CA GLY A 71 -4.72 1.45 -19.14
C GLY A 71 -3.52 0.77 -19.83
N PRO A 72 -2.75 1.48 -20.65
CA PRO A 72 -1.56 0.91 -21.29
C PRO A 72 -0.53 0.34 -20.30
N GLY A 73 -0.51 0.83 -19.04
CA GLY A 73 0.38 0.34 -18.00
C GLY A 73 0.10 -1.11 -17.58
N LEU A 74 -1.08 -1.67 -17.90
CA LEU A 74 -1.40 -3.07 -17.59
C LEU A 74 -0.39 -4.05 -18.20
N HIS A 75 0.29 -3.69 -19.30
CA HIS A 75 1.35 -4.49 -19.89
C HIS A 75 2.47 -4.84 -18.88
N MET A 76 2.67 -4.04 -17.84
CA MET A 76 3.60 -4.35 -16.74
C MET A 76 3.29 -5.69 -16.08
N LEU A 77 1.99 -6.02 -15.95
CA LEU A 77 1.50 -7.17 -15.19
C LEU A 77 0.93 -8.29 -16.07
N ARG A 78 0.95 -8.15 -17.39
CA ARG A 78 0.53 -9.21 -18.31
C ARG A 78 1.60 -10.31 -18.37
N ASP A 79 1.16 -11.56 -18.40
CA ASP A 79 2.09 -12.70 -18.47
C ASP A 79 2.79 -12.81 -19.85
N ASP A 80 2.10 -12.40 -20.92
CA ASP A 80 2.60 -12.48 -22.31
C ASP A 80 3.54 -11.34 -22.69
N THR A 81 3.32 -10.12 -22.18
CA THR A 81 3.99 -8.90 -22.69
C THR A 81 4.83 -8.12 -21.68
N SER A 82 4.81 -8.50 -20.38
CA SER A 82 5.56 -7.76 -19.35
C SER A 82 7.08 -7.78 -19.62
N PRO A 83 7.71 -6.61 -19.79
CA PRO A 83 9.17 -6.53 -19.97
C PRO A 83 9.93 -6.58 -18.63
N VAL A 84 9.21 -6.63 -17.49
CA VAL A 84 9.80 -6.53 -16.14
C VAL A 84 9.40 -7.67 -15.21
N LYS A 85 8.91 -8.78 -15.77
CA LYS A 85 8.37 -9.93 -15.03
C LYS A 85 9.36 -10.48 -14.00
N ASP A 86 10.60 -10.70 -14.38
CA ASP A 86 11.64 -11.24 -13.48
C ASP A 86 11.96 -10.27 -12.35
N ARG A 87 11.94 -8.97 -12.62
CA ARG A 87 12.16 -7.94 -11.60
C ARG A 87 11.01 -7.89 -10.59
N ILE A 88 9.77 -8.03 -11.07
CA ILE A 88 8.58 -8.10 -10.20
C ILE A 88 8.70 -9.29 -9.27
N LYS A 89 9.00 -10.49 -9.83
CA LYS A 89 9.19 -11.69 -9.04
C LYS A 89 10.28 -11.52 -7.99
N HIS A 90 11.45 -11.05 -8.38
CA HIS A 90 12.55 -10.81 -7.45
C HIS A 90 12.18 -9.83 -6.34
N LEU A 91 11.53 -8.71 -6.68
CA LEU A 91 11.14 -7.71 -5.69
C LEU A 91 10.08 -8.25 -4.71
N ALA A 92 9.12 -9.04 -5.19
CA ALA A 92 8.13 -9.70 -4.34
C ALA A 92 8.79 -10.70 -3.37
N ASP A 93 9.76 -11.49 -3.85
CA ASP A 93 10.48 -12.48 -3.04
C ASP A 93 11.26 -11.83 -1.88
N ILE A 94 11.81 -10.64 -2.09
CA ILE A 94 12.63 -9.95 -1.08
C ILE A 94 11.85 -8.94 -0.22
N ALA A 95 10.58 -8.71 -0.47
CA ALA A 95 9.80 -7.67 0.22
C ALA A 95 9.55 -7.99 1.70
N PHE A 96 9.43 -9.27 2.07
CA PHE A 96 9.15 -9.69 3.45
C PHE A 96 10.18 -9.09 4.46
N PRO A 97 9.78 -8.61 5.65
CA PRO A 97 8.43 -8.62 6.26
C PRO A 97 7.52 -7.46 5.83
N SER A 98 7.99 -6.52 5.01
CA SER A 98 7.15 -5.49 4.39
C SER A 98 6.16 -6.13 3.40
N ASN A 99 5.09 -5.39 3.10
CA ASN A 99 4.06 -5.87 2.19
C ASN A 99 4.22 -5.18 0.81
N LEU A 100 4.35 -5.97 -0.24
CA LEU A 100 4.39 -5.49 -1.63
C LEU A 100 3.31 -6.19 -2.45
N VAL A 101 2.39 -5.40 -2.98
CA VAL A 101 1.23 -5.86 -3.73
C VAL A 101 1.24 -5.29 -5.14
N PHE A 102 0.87 -6.10 -6.13
CA PHE A 102 0.67 -5.67 -7.52
C PHE A 102 -0.81 -5.84 -7.89
N SER A 103 -1.45 -4.74 -8.28
CA SER A 103 -2.88 -4.68 -8.60
C SER A 103 -3.11 -4.38 -10.07
N ALA A 104 -3.72 -5.32 -10.78
CA ALA A 104 -4.04 -5.24 -12.20
C ALA A 104 -5.50 -4.84 -12.40
N CYS A 105 -5.76 -3.78 -13.15
CA CYS A 105 -7.10 -3.30 -13.45
C CYS A 105 -7.87 -4.27 -14.35
N ASP A 106 -8.94 -4.88 -13.83
CA ASP A 106 -9.77 -5.83 -14.57
C ASP A 106 -10.56 -5.17 -15.69
N ASN A 107 -11.07 -3.95 -15.50
CA ASN A 107 -11.71 -3.19 -16.58
C ASN A 107 -10.76 -3.00 -17.78
N THR A 108 -9.48 -2.70 -17.53
CA THR A 108 -8.48 -2.58 -18.60
C THR A 108 -8.22 -3.94 -19.23
N ARG A 109 -8.06 -5.01 -18.44
CA ARG A 109 -7.83 -6.36 -18.96
C ARG A 109 -8.95 -6.79 -19.91
N GLN A 110 -10.21 -6.64 -19.47
CA GLN A 110 -11.38 -6.98 -20.30
C GLN A 110 -11.46 -6.16 -21.58
N ALA A 111 -11.12 -4.86 -21.52
CA ALA A 111 -11.10 -4.01 -22.71
C ALA A 111 -10.01 -4.46 -23.72
N MET A 112 -8.82 -4.83 -23.23
CA MET A 112 -7.74 -5.37 -24.06
C MET A 112 -8.13 -6.75 -24.63
N GLU A 113 -8.71 -7.66 -23.85
CA GLU A 113 -9.21 -8.96 -24.34
C GLU A 113 -10.21 -8.81 -25.49
N LYS A 114 -11.13 -7.85 -25.33
CA LYS A 114 -12.12 -7.56 -26.38
C LYS A 114 -11.44 -7.01 -27.66
N GLN A 115 -10.41 -6.17 -27.49
CA GLN A 115 -9.69 -5.58 -28.61
C GLN A 115 -8.79 -6.59 -29.30
N GLU A 116 -8.10 -7.44 -28.55
CA GLU A 116 -7.10 -8.40 -29.05
C GLU A 116 -7.73 -9.74 -29.46
N GLY A 117 -8.96 -10.03 -29.01
CA GLY A 117 -9.71 -11.24 -29.38
C GLY A 117 -9.26 -12.51 -28.66
N HIS A 118 -8.50 -12.39 -27.58
CA HIS A 118 -8.04 -13.53 -26.77
C HIS A 118 -7.98 -13.18 -25.29
N ALA A 119 -7.96 -14.21 -24.43
CA ALA A 119 -7.80 -14.02 -22.98
C ALA A 119 -6.41 -13.51 -22.63
N ILE A 120 -6.33 -12.59 -21.65
CA ILE A 120 -5.08 -12.02 -21.15
C ILE A 120 -4.82 -12.56 -19.74
N ALA A 121 -3.76 -13.35 -19.61
CA ALA A 121 -3.28 -13.82 -18.32
C ALA A 121 -2.46 -12.72 -17.60
N ILE A 122 -2.67 -12.62 -16.31
CA ILE A 122 -1.90 -11.75 -15.41
C ILE A 122 -0.86 -12.60 -14.68
N ILE A 123 0.33 -12.06 -14.45
CA ILE A 123 1.42 -12.74 -13.73
C ILE A 123 0.97 -13.17 -12.32
N ALA A 124 1.56 -14.25 -11.82
CA ALA A 124 1.18 -14.85 -10.54
C ALA A 124 1.39 -13.92 -9.32
N GLN A 125 2.27 -12.93 -9.42
CA GLN A 125 2.54 -11.95 -8.35
C GLN A 125 1.47 -10.86 -8.25
N ALA A 126 0.58 -10.74 -9.24
CA ALA A 126 -0.46 -9.72 -9.28
C ALA A 126 -1.85 -10.31 -9.05
N HIS A 127 -2.76 -9.49 -8.53
CA HIS A 127 -4.17 -9.82 -8.42
C HIS A 127 -5.02 -8.80 -9.18
N LEU A 128 -6.23 -9.21 -9.54
CA LEU A 128 -7.17 -8.33 -10.21
C LEU A 128 -7.91 -7.43 -9.21
N VAL A 129 -8.05 -6.17 -9.58
CA VAL A 129 -8.94 -5.21 -8.92
C VAL A 129 -9.96 -4.70 -9.94
N PRO A 130 -11.23 -4.43 -9.56
CA PRO A 130 -12.26 -4.05 -10.52
C PRO A 130 -11.89 -2.87 -11.41
N ALA A 131 -11.33 -1.80 -10.80
CA ALA A 131 -10.89 -0.58 -11.50
C ALA A 131 -9.63 0.00 -10.84
N GLY A 132 -8.55 0.17 -11.59
CA GLY A 132 -7.27 0.64 -11.05
C GLY A 132 -7.36 2.05 -10.44
N VAL A 133 -8.07 2.98 -11.07
CA VAL A 133 -8.24 4.33 -10.53
C VAL A 133 -9.04 4.35 -9.24
N VAL A 134 -10.07 3.51 -9.12
CA VAL A 134 -10.86 3.38 -7.88
C VAL A 134 -9.98 2.78 -6.78
N ARG A 135 -9.18 1.76 -7.12
CA ARG A 135 -8.24 1.18 -6.16
C ARG A 135 -7.26 2.22 -5.59
N ILE A 136 -6.74 3.11 -6.42
CA ILE A 136 -5.87 4.20 -5.96
C ILE A 136 -6.61 5.13 -4.98
N MET A 137 -7.84 5.52 -5.29
CA MET A 137 -8.65 6.35 -4.39
C MET A 137 -8.88 5.67 -3.03
N GLU A 138 -9.26 4.39 -3.04
CA GLU A 138 -9.44 3.59 -1.81
C GLU A 138 -8.16 3.53 -0.97
N LEU A 139 -7.00 3.41 -1.62
CA LEU A 139 -5.71 3.38 -0.94
C LEU A 139 -5.35 4.75 -0.33
N GLU A 140 -5.59 5.86 -1.05
CA GLU A 140 -5.40 7.20 -0.51
C GLU A 140 -6.31 7.46 0.70
N GLU A 141 -7.57 7.03 0.66
CA GLU A 141 -8.51 7.08 1.79
C GLU A 141 -8.01 6.24 2.99
N GLN A 142 -7.25 5.18 2.75
CA GLN A 142 -6.58 4.36 3.76
C GLN A 142 -5.23 4.94 4.23
N GLY A 143 -4.84 6.11 3.76
CA GLY A 143 -3.62 6.82 4.16
C GLY A 143 -2.36 6.42 3.37
N TYR A 144 -2.51 5.86 2.19
CA TYR A 144 -1.38 5.66 1.28
C TYR A 144 -0.94 6.97 0.64
N SER A 145 0.37 7.22 0.60
CA SER A 145 0.94 8.32 -0.17
C SER A 145 0.97 7.95 -1.65
N TYR A 146 0.39 8.79 -2.49
CA TYR A 146 0.36 8.56 -3.94
C TYR A 146 1.63 9.02 -4.63
N VAL A 147 2.17 8.17 -5.52
CA VAL A 147 3.33 8.49 -6.39
C VAL A 147 3.05 8.01 -7.81
N LYS A 148 3.36 8.88 -8.77
CA LYS A 148 3.40 8.53 -10.19
C LYS A 148 4.83 8.67 -10.71
N PRO A 149 5.43 7.60 -11.25
CA PRO A 149 6.76 7.62 -11.88
C PRO A 149 6.81 8.42 -13.16
#